data_abe77728ed926cf71bc25e96cd5ff893
#
_entry.id   abe77728ed926cf71bc25e96cd5ff893
#
_cell.length_a   1.000
_cell.length_b   1.000
_cell.length_c   1.000
_cell.angle_alpha   90.00
_cell.angle_beta   90.00
_cell.angle_gamma   90.00
#
_symmetry.space_group_name_H-M   'P 1'
#
loop_
_entity.id
_entity.type
_entity.pdbx_description
1 polymer ?
#
loop_
_entity_poly.entity_id
_entity_poly.type
_entity_poly.pdbx_seq_one_letter_code
_entity_poly.pdbx_strand_id
1 'polypeptide(L)'
;MCPWRAGSRDLRAALIHPHAFMTAATSSALPVLILHTGDPDDTLKSQFGGYAEQIMQAAGLTPSAVDIVAVYEGQRPQAPSSYRAALITGSPAMVSDKEPWSEDTAAWLREALEAGLPMFGVCYGHQLLAHAFGGKVGYNPAGREVGTQTVELLPTAGGDQLMAGVPTTFPAQMLHAQTVLQLPAGAAVLARSDLDEHQMIRIGRNVFSTQFHPEFGPDFIRAHLERYGRRYAAENLDVPGLSANVRATPVAAGLLRRFLETYAPGA
;
A
#
# COMPACT_ATOMS: atom_id res chain seq x y z
N MET A 1 27.11 -65.90 -68.33
CA MET A 1 26.84 -66.89 -67.29
C MET A 1 26.51 -66.11 -65.99
N CYS A 2 25.27 -66.24 -65.52
CA CYS A 2 24.79 -65.79 -64.20
C CYS A 2 25.55 -66.51 -63.07
N PRO A 3 25.58 -66.06 -61.80
CA PRO A 3 24.35 -65.97 -61.01
C PRO A 3 24.25 -64.81 -60.06
N TRP A 4 23.03 -64.48 -59.79
CA TRP A 4 22.32 -63.86 -58.69
C TRP A 4 22.93 -64.10 -57.28
N ARG A 5 22.97 -63.03 -56.46
CA ARG A 5 22.78 -63.16 -55.00
C ARG A 5 21.93 -62.03 -54.47
N ALA A 6 20.91 -62.42 -53.69
CA ALA A 6 19.97 -61.59 -52.96
C ALA A 6 20.64 -60.89 -51.77
N GLY A 7 20.38 -59.62 -51.61
CA GLY A 7 20.76 -58.82 -50.42
C GLY A 7 19.54 -58.56 -49.54
N SER A 8 19.63 -59.00 -48.33
CA SER A 8 18.64 -58.81 -47.23
C SER A 8 18.46 -57.35 -46.87
N ARG A 9 17.20 -56.96 -46.77
CA ARG A 9 16.82 -55.63 -46.24
C ARG A 9 16.86 -55.67 -44.72
N ASP A 10 17.82 -54.97 -44.11
CA ASP A 10 17.78 -54.61 -42.66
C ASP A 10 16.81 -53.48 -42.42
N LEU A 11 15.70 -53.79 -41.76
CA LEU A 11 14.76 -52.83 -41.16
C LEU A 11 15.35 -52.36 -39.86
N ARG A 12 16.02 -51.21 -39.86
CA ARG A 12 16.38 -50.48 -38.61
C ARG A 12 15.13 -49.76 -38.13
N ALA A 13 14.62 -50.24 -36.99
CA ALA A 13 13.59 -49.56 -36.21
C ALA A 13 14.09 -48.18 -35.73
N ALA A 14 13.41 -47.14 -36.17
CA ALA A 14 13.63 -45.79 -35.64
C ALA A 14 13.11 -45.73 -34.22
N LEU A 15 14.02 -45.61 -33.25
CA LEU A 15 13.70 -45.29 -31.87
C LEU A 15 13.16 -43.84 -31.78
N ILE A 16 11.86 -43.74 -31.64
CA ILE A 16 11.20 -42.46 -31.30
C ILE A 16 11.57 -42.13 -29.85
N HIS A 17 12.42 -41.12 -29.67
CA HIS A 17 12.67 -40.55 -28.36
C HIS A 17 11.44 -39.73 -27.98
N PRO A 18 10.83 -39.92 -26.79
CA PRO A 18 9.80 -39.04 -26.33
C PRO A 18 10.45 -37.67 -26.03
N HIS A 19 10.07 -36.66 -26.76
CA HIS A 19 10.35 -35.27 -26.39
C HIS A 19 9.72 -35.02 -25.02
N ALA A 20 10.56 -34.91 -24.01
CA ALA A 20 10.15 -34.37 -22.71
C ALA A 20 9.66 -32.94 -22.96
N PHE A 21 8.35 -32.73 -22.86
CA PHE A 21 7.79 -31.40 -22.69
C PHE A 21 8.35 -30.85 -21.39
N MET A 22 9.41 -30.04 -21.48
CA MET A 22 9.77 -29.14 -20.42
C MET A 22 8.60 -28.16 -20.31
N THR A 23 7.73 -28.35 -19.32
CA THR A 23 6.83 -27.32 -18.86
C THR A 23 7.72 -26.16 -18.42
N ALA A 24 7.70 -25.07 -19.19
CA ALA A 24 8.28 -23.81 -18.77
C ALA A 24 7.63 -23.48 -17.44
N ALA A 25 8.42 -23.50 -16.37
CA ALA A 25 8.01 -22.93 -15.10
C ALA A 25 7.68 -21.46 -15.40
N THR A 26 6.42 -21.12 -15.33
CA THR A 26 6.00 -19.71 -15.34
C THR A 26 6.71 -19.07 -14.17
N SER A 27 7.68 -18.20 -14.46
CA SER A 27 8.31 -17.36 -13.46
C SER A 27 7.16 -16.56 -12.82
N SER A 28 6.66 -16.99 -11.66
CA SER A 28 5.67 -16.20 -10.94
C SER A 28 6.35 -14.89 -10.55
N ALA A 29 5.76 -13.78 -10.92
CA ALA A 29 6.23 -12.48 -10.47
C ALA A 29 6.31 -12.47 -8.94
N LEU A 30 7.34 -11.80 -8.37
CA LEU A 30 7.47 -11.66 -6.92
C LEU A 30 6.19 -11.06 -6.32
N PRO A 31 5.75 -11.51 -5.14
CA PRO A 31 4.55 -10.99 -4.49
C PRO A 31 4.72 -9.52 -4.09
N VAL A 32 3.58 -8.83 -3.90
CA VAL A 32 3.53 -7.57 -3.18
C VAL A 32 3.45 -7.90 -1.69
N LEU A 33 4.35 -7.33 -0.90
CA LEU A 33 4.25 -7.40 0.56
C LEU A 33 3.16 -6.45 1.05
N ILE A 34 2.32 -6.90 1.98
CA ILE A 34 1.46 -6.03 2.77
C ILE A 34 1.95 -6.11 4.22
N LEU A 35 2.62 -5.04 4.68
CA LEU A 35 2.96 -4.88 6.09
C LEU A 35 1.69 -4.47 6.84
N HIS A 36 1.11 -5.44 7.52
CA HIS A 36 -0.13 -5.31 8.28
C HIS A 36 0.20 -4.81 9.68
N THR A 37 -0.17 -3.55 9.97
CA THR A 37 0.22 -2.82 11.18
C THR A 37 -0.90 -2.73 12.23
N GLY A 38 -2.04 -3.34 11.97
CA GLY A 38 -3.19 -3.37 12.88
C GLY A 38 -4.51 -3.50 12.15
N ASP A 39 -5.59 -3.66 12.91
CA ASP A 39 -6.94 -3.83 12.39
C ASP A 39 -7.93 -2.82 13.01
N PRO A 40 -9.08 -2.55 12.36
CA PRO A 40 -10.18 -1.84 12.99
C PRO A 40 -10.75 -2.67 14.15
N ASP A 41 -11.65 -2.08 14.93
CA ASP A 41 -12.39 -2.88 15.94
C ASP A 41 -13.19 -4.02 15.29
N ASP A 42 -13.50 -5.07 16.08
CA ASP A 42 -14.12 -6.30 15.59
C ASP A 42 -15.44 -6.06 14.82
N THR A 43 -16.20 -5.02 15.19
CA THR A 43 -17.47 -4.70 14.51
C THR A 43 -17.23 -4.22 13.09
N LEU A 44 -16.30 -3.28 12.91
CA LEU A 44 -15.92 -2.78 11.59
C LEU A 44 -15.20 -3.85 10.77
N LYS A 45 -14.30 -4.62 11.42
CA LYS A 45 -13.60 -5.73 10.78
C LYS A 45 -14.55 -6.79 10.23
N SER A 46 -15.57 -7.16 11.00
CA SER A 46 -16.56 -8.16 10.56
C SER A 46 -17.41 -7.69 9.37
N GLN A 47 -17.62 -6.39 9.24
CA GLN A 47 -18.45 -5.79 8.20
C GLN A 47 -17.68 -5.46 6.92
N PHE A 48 -16.43 -5.01 7.03
CA PHE A 48 -15.66 -4.46 5.93
C PHE A 48 -14.35 -5.20 5.63
N GLY A 49 -13.98 -6.18 6.43
CA GLY A 49 -12.65 -6.82 6.41
C GLY A 49 -11.60 -6.03 7.21
N GLY A 50 -10.43 -6.64 7.40
CA GLY A 50 -9.28 -5.99 8.02
C GLY A 50 -8.59 -4.99 7.08
N TYR A 51 -7.67 -4.19 7.62
CA TYR A 51 -6.98 -3.18 6.82
C TYR A 51 -6.12 -3.78 5.70
N ALA A 52 -5.54 -4.96 5.92
CA ALA A 52 -4.76 -5.65 4.89
C ALA A 52 -5.64 -6.07 3.69
N GLU A 53 -6.84 -6.61 3.95
CA GLU A 53 -7.80 -6.97 2.90
C GLU A 53 -8.30 -5.74 2.14
N GLN A 54 -8.60 -4.65 2.85
CA GLN A 54 -9.07 -3.40 2.23
C GLN A 54 -7.98 -2.80 1.31
N ILE A 55 -6.70 -2.76 1.74
CA ILE A 55 -5.57 -2.32 0.90
C ILE A 55 -5.39 -3.25 -0.29
N MET A 56 -5.44 -4.57 -0.09
CA MET A 56 -5.31 -5.54 -1.18
C MET A 56 -6.39 -5.31 -2.25
N GLN A 57 -7.65 -5.09 -1.84
CA GLN A 57 -8.77 -4.81 -2.75
C GLN A 57 -8.59 -3.47 -3.49
N ALA A 58 -8.23 -2.40 -2.77
CA ALA A 58 -8.00 -1.08 -3.36
C ALA A 58 -6.83 -1.08 -4.36
N ALA A 59 -5.79 -1.88 -4.08
CA ALA A 59 -4.66 -2.08 -4.98
C ALA A 59 -4.99 -2.98 -6.19
N GLY A 60 -6.16 -3.63 -6.22
CA GLY A 60 -6.57 -4.56 -7.28
C GLY A 60 -5.77 -5.86 -7.29
N LEU A 61 -5.27 -6.28 -6.13
CA LEU A 61 -4.48 -7.50 -5.97
C LEU A 61 -5.37 -8.70 -5.60
N THR A 62 -4.92 -9.88 -6.00
CA THR A 62 -5.53 -11.15 -5.57
C THR A 62 -4.76 -11.75 -4.39
N PRO A 63 -5.38 -12.62 -3.57
CA PRO A 63 -4.68 -13.26 -2.46
C PRO A 63 -3.41 -14.03 -2.86
N SER A 64 -3.36 -14.57 -4.07
CA SER A 64 -2.18 -15.27 -4.60
C SER A 64 -1.03 -14.35 -5.01
N ALA A 65 -1.27 -13.05 -5.15
CA ALA A 65 -0.28 -12.05 -5.57
C ALA A 65 0.33 -11.28 -4.40
N VAL A 66 -0.07 -11.60 -3.16
CA VAL A 66 0.37 -10.88 -1.96
C VAL A 66 0.98 -11.81 -0.91
N ASP A 67 1.87 -11.26 -0.12
CA ASP A 67 2.33 -11.80 1.16
C ASP A 67 1.91 -10.82 2.26
N ILE A 68 1.01 -11.23 3.15
CA ILE A 68 0.51 -10.40 4.25
C ILE A 68 1.25 -10.78 5.51
N VAL A 69 2.00 -9.83 6.08
CA VAL A 69 2.81 -10.04 7.28
C VAL A 69 2.28 -9.16 8.42
N ALA A 70 1.69 -9.78 9.44
CA ALA A 70 1.15 -9.09 10.61
C ALA A 70 2.27 -8.69 11.58
N VAL A 71 2.93 -7.56 11.29
CA VAL A 71 4.08 -7.09 12.09
C VAL A 71 3.68 -6.69 13.50
N TYR A 72 2.46 -6.20 13.71
CA TYR A 72 1.94 -5.87 15.04
C TYR A 72 1.72 -7.11 15.93
N GLU A 73 1.68 -8.32 15.33
CA GLU A 73 1.64 -9.61 16.03
C GLU A 73 3.04 -10.22 16.18
N GLY A 74 4.10 -9.50 15.79
CA GLY A 74 5.48 -9.96 15.87
C GLY A 74 5.96 -10.80 14.69
N GLN A 75 5.18 -10.93 13.62
CA GLN A 75 5.63 -11.54 12.38
C GLN A 75 6.69 -10.65 11.71
N ARG A 76 7.60 -11.27 10.96
CA ARG A 76 8.67 -10.55 10.26
C ARG A 76 8.62 -10.81 8.76
N PRO A 77 8.73 -9.76 7.92
CA PRO A 77 8.83 -9.95 6.48
C PRO A 77 10.17 -10.61 6.10
N GLN A 78 10.21 -11.21 4.93
CA GLN A 78 11.45 -11.68 4.33
C GLN A 78 12.35 -10.51 3.90
N ALA A 79 13.53 -10.81 3.34
CA ALA A 79 14.40 -9.78 2.80
C ALA A 79 13.67 -8.96 1.70
N PRO A 80 13.96 -7.66 1.55
CA PRO A 80 13.30 -6.79 0.55
C PRO A 80 13.32 -7.34 -0.88
N SER A 81 14.37 -8.07 -1.25
CA SER A 81 14.52 -8.70 -2.57
C SER A 81 13.51 -9.82 -2.85
N SER A 82 12.77 -10.28 -1.84
CA SER A 82 11.71 -11.27 -1.99
C SER A 82 10.39 -10.69 -2.51
N TYR A 83 10.31 -9.38 -2.66
CA TYR A 83 9.10 -8.65 -3.01
C TYR A 83 9.32 -7.71 -4.20
N ARG A 84 8.26 -7.46 -4.99
CA ARG A 84 8.29 -6.44 -6.05
C ARG A 84 7.86 -5.05 -5.60
N ALA A 85 7.11 -4.96 -4.49
CA ALA A 85 6.71 -3.73 -3.80
C ALA A 85 6.28 -4.03 -2.38
N ALA A 86 6.18 -3.01 -1.52
CA ALA A 86 5.56 -3.12 -0.21
C ALA A 86 4.48 -2.04 -0.02
N LEU A 87 3.32 -2.45 0.49
CA LEU A 87 2.24 -1.60 0.95
C LEU A 87 2.18 -1.67 2.47
N ILE A 88 2.09 -0.52 3.15
CA ILE A 88 2.07 -0.44 4.61
C ILE A 88 0.68 0.08 5.03
N THR A 89 -0.05 -0.68 5.83
CA THR A 89 -1.43 -0.34 6.21
C THR A 89 -1.50 0.81 7.21
N GLY A 90 -2.72 1.32 7.44
CA GLY A 90 -3.07 2.07 8.63
C GLY A 90 -3.06 1.20 9.90
N SER A 91 -3.13 1.84 11.07
CA SER A 91 -3.18 1.20 12.38
C SER A 91 -3.97 2.06 13.37
N PRO A 92 -4.66 1.47 14.37
CA PRO A 92 -5.15 2.20 15.53
C PRO A 92 -4.04 2.61 16.51
N ALA A 93 -2.83 2.05 16.40
CA ALA A 93 -1.66 2.42 17.18
C ALA A 93 -1.12 3.80 16.78
N MET A 94 -0.23 4.36 17.60
CA MET A 94 0.42 5.64 17.35
C MET A 94 1.92 5.46 17.13
N VAL A 95 2.46 5.99 16.03
CA VAL A 95 3.90 5.89 15.73
C VAL A 95 4.74 6.53 16.83
N SER A 96 4.24 7.60 17.47
CA SER A 96 4.93 8.27 18.57
C SER A 96 5.14 7.40 19.82
N ASP A 97 4.38 6.32 19.97
CA ASP A 97 4.47 5.42 21.12
C ASP A 97 5.68 4.47 20.99
N LYS A 98 6.26 4.36 19.79
CA LYS A 98 7.49 3.59 19.51
C LYS A 98 7.43 2.15 19.99
N GLU A 99 6.30 1.51 19.72
CA GLU A 99 6.12 0.09 20.02
C GLU A 99 7.28 -0.75 19.42
N PRO A 100 7.78 -1.78 20.09
CA PRO A 100 8.93 -2.57 19.61
C PRO A 100 8.74 -3.11 18.19
N TRP A 101 7.54 -3.62 17.85
CA TRP A 101 7.23 -4.11 16.50
C TRP A 101 7.29 -2.98 15.45
N SER A 102 6.94 -1.76 15.84
CA SER A 102 6.98 -0.58 14.96
C SER A 102 8.41 -0.16 14.65
N GLU A 103 9.30 -0.15 15.67
CA GLU A 103 10.72 0.15 15.50
C GLU A 103 11.44 -0.94 14.69
N ASP A 104 11.12 -2.23 14.91
CA ASP A 104 11.61 -3.34 14.09
C ASP A 104 11.17 -3.19 12.63
N THR A 105 9.91 -2.80 12.40
CA THR A 105 9.37 -2.53 11.06
C THR A 105 10.07 -1.33 10.43
N ALA A 106 10.30 -0.24 11.19
CA ALA A 106 11.03 0.92 10.70
C ALA A 106 12.48 0.57 10.31
N ALA A 107 13.12 -0.37 11.01
CA ALA A 107 14.44 -0.88 10.63
C ALA A 107 14.40 -1.61 9.29
N TRP A 108 13.43 -2.50 9.09
CA TRP A 108 13.22 -3.20 7.81
C TRP A 108 12.91 -2.24 6.66
N LEU A 109 12.11 -1.18 6.91
CA LEU A 109 11.80 -0.16 5.89
C LEU A 109 13.06 0.59 5.42
N ARG A 110 14.05 0.81 6.31
CA ARG A 110 15.35 1.38 5.91
C ARG A 110 16.12 0.44 4.97
N GLU A 111 16.17 -0.85 5.29
CA GLU A 111 16.78 -1.86 4.41
C GLU A 111 16.06 -1.92 3.04
N ALA A 112 14.71 -1.83 3.05
CA ALA A 112 13.90 -1.82 1.83
C ALA A 112 14.16 -0.59 0.95
N LEU A 113 14.37 0.60 1.56
CA LEU A 113 14.76 1.82 0.84
C LEU A 113 16.12 1.66 0.18
N GLU A 114 17.11 1.13 0.91
CA GLU A 114 18.46 0.88 0.39
C GLU A 114 18.44 -0.14 -0.75
N ALA A 115 17.58 -1.15 -0.66
CA ALA A 115 17.36 -2.13 -1.72
C ALA A 115 16.61 -1.57 -2.94
N GLY A 116 16.07 -0.34 -2.86
CA GLY A 116 15.31 0.30 -3.92
C GLY A 116 13.90 -0.29 -4.09
N LEU A 117 13.36 -0.97 -3.09
CA LEU A 117 12.00 -1.54 -3.14
C LEU A 117 10.96 -0.42 -3.24
N PRO A 118 10.05 -0.43 -4.23
CA PRO A 118 8.92 0.50 -4.25
C PRO A 118 8.02 0.32 -3.03
N MET A 119 7.66 1.42 -2.35
CA MET A 119 6.86 1.37 -1.12
C MET A 119 5.73 2.39 -1.15
N PHE A 120 4.56 2.01 -0.60
CA PHE A 120 3.45 2.94 -0.40
C PHE A 120 2.87 2.77 1.00
N GLY A 121 2.90 3.83 1.83
CA GLY A 121 2.37 3.85 3.18
C GLY A 121 1.05 4.62 3.29
N VAL A 122 0.10 4.09 4.06
CA VAL A 122 -1.20 4.71 4.31
C VAL A 122 -1.35 5.04 5.79
N CYS A 123 -1.69 6.27 6.13
CA CYS A 123 -1.99 6.76 7.47
C CYS A 123 -0.86 6.42 8.46
N TYR A 124 -0.98 5.36 9.27
CA TYR A 124 0.11 4.87 10.12
C TYR A 124 1.36 4.55 9.30
N GLY A 125 1.20 3.88 8.13
CA GLY A 125 2.30 3.57 7.22
C GLY A 125 2.97 4.83 6.65
N HIS A 126 2.23 5.90 6.40
CA HIS A 126 2.77 7.21 6.02
C HIS A 126 3.65 7.79 7.14
N GLN A 127 3.15 7.78 8.35
CA GLN A 127 3.86 8.27 9.52
C GLN A 127 5.08 7.40 9.83
N LEU A 128 4.95 6.07 9.71
CA LEU A 128 6.05 5.13 9.96
C LEU A 128 7.18 5.28 8.93
N LEU A 129 6.87 5.48 7.65
CA LEU A 129 7.88 5.80 6.63
C LEU A 129 8.62 7.10 6.95
N ALA A 130 7.87 8.15 7.33
CA ALA A 130 8.50 9.41 7.74
C ALA A 130 9.42 9.22 8.95
N HIS A 131 8.97 8.50 9.98
CA HIS A 131 9.78 8.16 11.16
C HIS A 131 11.01 7.33 10.81
N ALA A 132 10.85 6.28 10.02
CA ALA A 132 11.94 5.38 9.62
C ALA A 132 13.09 6.13 8.92
N PHE A 133 12.78 7.19 8.19
CA PHE A 133 13.76 7.97 7.40
C PHE A 133 14.19 9.28 8.06
N GLY A 134 13.94 9.42 9.38
CA GLY A 134 14.46 10.52 10.19
C GLY A 134 13.54 11.73 10.33
N GLY A 135 12.28 11.65 9.92
CA GLY A 135 11.24 12.62 10.21
C GLY A 135 10.74 12.54 11.66
N LYS A 136 9.82 13.42 12.02
CA LYS A 136 9.14 13.42 13.34
C LYS A 136 7.64 13.27 13.15
N VAL A 137 7.04 12.44 13.97
CA VAL A 137 5.59 12.18 14.00
C VAL A 137 5.06 12.53 15.40
N GLY A 138 3.85 13.04 15.45
CA GLY A 138 3.17 13.37 16.70
C GLY A 138 1.75 13.84 16.44
N TYR A 139 1.04 14.19 17.52
CA TYR A 139 -0.32 14.70 17.39
C TYR A 139 -0.34 15.98 16.58
N ASN A 140 -1.32 16.05 15.65
CA ASN A 140 -1.51 17.23 14.82
C ASN A 140 -1.96 18.42 15.71
N PRO A 141 -1.20 19.54 15.76
CA PRO A 141 -1.58 20.70 16.56
C PRO A 141 -2.86 21.38 16.06
N ALA A 142 -3.23 21.20 14.79
CA ALA A 142 -4.48 21.69 14.22
C ALA A 142 -5.70 20.81 14.56
N GLY A 143 -5.49 19.67 15.22
CA GLY A 143 -6.54 18.72 15.60
C GLY A 143 -6.63 17.50 14.69
N ARG A 144 -7.67 16.72 14.91
CA ARG A 144 -7.96 15.48 14.18
C ARG A 144 -8.67 15.78 12.86
N GLU A 145 -8.31 15.05 11.80
CA GLU A 145 -9.10 15.02 10.57
C GLU A 145 -9.90 13.72 10.48
N VAL A 146 -11.19 13.85 10.18
CA VAL A 146 -12.14 12.71 10.03
C VAL A 146 -13.11 12.98 8.89
N GLY A 147 -13.59 11.93 8.25
CA GLY A 147 -14.59 12.01 7.19
C GLY A 147 -13.99 12.35 5.83
N THR A 148 -14.82 12.82 4.91
CA THR A 148 -14.36 13.23 3.58
C THR A 148 -13.91 14.68 3.59
N GLN A 149 -12.62 14.92 3.33
CA GLN A 149 -12.01 16.25 3.26
C GLN A 149 -11.44 16.52 1.87
N THR A 150 -11.15 17.78 1.57
CA THR A 150 -10.51 18.19 0.33
C THR A 150 -8.99 18.11 0.47
N VAL A 151 -8.35 17.50 -0.52
CA VAL A 151 -6.90 17.48 -0.70
C VAL A 151 -6.53 18.37 -1.86
N GLU A 152 -5.50 19.20 -1.69
CA GLU A 152 -4.92 20.07 -2.69
C GLU A 152 -3.55 19.56 -3.10
N LEU A 153 -3.31 19.39 -4.42
CA LEU A 153 -2.00 19.08 -4.96
C LEU A 153 -1.12 20.32 -4.95
N LEU A 154 0.10 20.15 -4.49
CA LEU A 154 1.12 21.20 -4.53
C LEU A 154 1.85 21.23 -5.89
N PRO A 155 2.49 22.35 -6.28
CA PRO A 155 3.28 22.43 -7.51
C PRO A 155 4.38 21.36 -7.62
N THR A 156 4.90 20.86 -6.50
CA THR A 156 5.87 19.75 -6.42
C THR A 156 5.36 18.43 -6.96
N ALA A 157 4.04 18.24 -7.05
CA ALA A 157 3.41 17.10 -7.69
C ALA A 157 3.43 17.18 -9.24
N GLY A 158 3.68 18.37 -9.78
CA GLY A 158 3.66 18.62 -11.21
C GLY A 158 4.86 18.02 -11.94
N GLY A 159 4.78 16.85 -12.45
CA GLY A 159 5.86 16.08 -13.07
C GLY A 159 6.08 14.72 -12.43
N ASP A 160 5.36 14.46 -11.33
CA ASP A 160 5.35 13.13 -10.72
C ASP A 160 4.43 12.20 -11.53
N GLN A 161 4.97 11.02 -11.92
CA GLN A 161 4.23 10.06 -12.74
C GLN A 161 2.98 9.53 -12.02
N LEU A 162 3.05 9.35 -10.70
CA LEU A 162 1.91 8.92 -9.90
C LEU A 162 0.76 9.94 -9.96
N MET A 163 1.09 11.21 -10.03
CA MET A 163 0.11 12.31 -10.00
C MET A 163 -0.28 12.83 -11.40
N ALA A 164 0.25 12.25 -12.48
CA ALA A 164 -0.07 12.67 -13.83
C ALA A 164 -1.59 12.61 -14.12
N GLY A 165 -2.20 13.75 -14.51
CA GLY A 165 -3.65 13.83 -14.79
C GLY A 165 -4.57 13.79 -13.56
N VAL A 166 -4.03 13.80 -12.33
CA VAL A 166 -4.82 13.98 -11.12
C VAL A 166 -5.27 15.45 -11.03
N PRO A 167 -6.55 15.76 -10.71
CA PRO A 167 -7.01 17.12 -10.50
C PRO A 167 -6.24 17.83 -9.38
N THR A 168 -6.10 19.15 -9.48
CA THR A 168 -5.42 19.95 -8.46
C THR A 168 -6.08 19.87 -7.08
N THR A 169 -7.37 19.57 -7.03
CA THR A 169 -8.10 19.31 -5.78
C THR A 169 -8.99 18.08 -5.95
N PHE A 170 -9.06 17.25 -4.92
CA PHE A 170 -9.93 16.08 -4.91
C PHE A 170 -10.35 15.70 -3.49
N PRO A 171 -11.49 15.04 -3.30
CA PRO A 171 -11.89 14.52 -2.00
C PRO A 171 -11.10 13.26 -1.64
N ALA A 172 -10.77 13.11 -0.34
CA ALA A 172 -10.19 11.90 0.23
C ALA A 172 -10.76 11.60 1.63
N GLN A 173 -10.67 10.35 2.05
CA GLN A 173 -11.13 9.93 3.38
C GLN A 173 -10.05 10.14 4.42
N MET A 174 -10.38 10.85 5.49
CA MET A 174 -9.47 11.14 6.60
C MET A 174 -9.87 10.38 7.84
N LEU A 175 -8.87 9.89 8.58
CA LEU A 175 -9.08 9.20 9.85
C LEU A 175 -7.79 9.20 10.67
N HIS A 176 -7.30 10.38 11.08
CA HIS A 176 -6.05 10.48 11.81
C HIS A 176 -6.04 11.56 12.88
N ALA A 177 -5.23 11.36 13.92
CA ALA A 177 -4.96 12.31 15.00
C ALA A 177 -3.51 12.74 15.03
N GLN A 178 -2.60 11.87 14.57
CA GLN A 178 -1.19 12.19 14.39
C GLN A 178 -0.89 12.58 12.94
N THR A 179 0.20 13.30 12.75
CA THR A 179 0.71 13.74 11.46
C THR A 179 2.24 13.72 11.46
N VAL A 180 2.83 13.86 10.28
CA VAL A 180 4.27 14.11 10.11
C VAL A 180 4.55 15.57 10.46
N LEU A 181 5.13 15.82 11.64
CA LEU A 181 5.48 17.15 12.14
C LEU A 181 6.77 17.70 11.48
N GLN A 182 7.67 16.81 11.08
CA GLN A 182 8.90 17.16 10.37
C GLN A 182 9.21 16.11 9.32
N LEU A 183 9.39 16.56 8.10
CA LEU A 183 9.73 15.70 6.97
C LEU A 183 11.12 15.07 7.11
N PRO A 184 11.31 13.84 6.58
CA PRO A 184 12.64 13.30 6.34
C PRO A 184 13.42 14.17 5.35
N ALA A 185 14.75 14.16 5.45
CA ALA A 185 15.60 14.86 4.51
C ALA A 185 15.36 14.39 3.06
N GLY A 186 15.18 15.33 2.14
CA GLY A 186 14.95 15.06 0.73
C GLY A 186 13.53 14.57 0.38
N ALA A 187 12.60 14.54 1.33
CA ALA A 187 11.20 14.29 1.04
C ALA A 187 10.56 15.48 0.32
N ALA A 188 9.65 15.18 -0.62
CA ALA A 188 8.83 16.17 -1.30
C ALA A 188 7.37 16.03 -0.85
N VAL A 189 6.75 17.15 -0.45
CA VAL A 189 5.30 17.20 -0.20
C VAL A 189 4.58 17.31 -1.53
N LEU A 190 3.65 16.41 -1.79
CA LEU A 190 2.86 16.37 -3.02
C LEU A 190 1.45 16.93 -2.84
N ALA A 191 0.89 16.82 -1.64
CA ALA A 191 -0.46 17.29 -1.35
C ALA A 191 -0.62 17.67 0.13
N ARG A 192 -1.61 18.56 0.38
CA ARG A 192 -2.01 19.04 1.71
C ARG A 192 -3.53 19.06 1.86
N SER A 193 -4.01 19.23 3.08
CA SER A 193 -5.37 19.65 3.42
C SER A 193 -5.35 20.96 4.19
N ASP A 194 -6.51 21.43 4.63
CA ASP A 194 -6.61 22.65 5.46
C ASP A 194 -5.98 22.48 6.85
N LEU A 195 -5.94 21.23 7.38
CA LEU A 195 -5.44 20.94 8.73
C LEU A 195 -4.10 20.19 8.73
N ASP A 196 -3.65 19.67 7.60
CA ASP A 196 -2.40 18.90 7.50
C ASP A 196 -1.63 19.24 6.23
N GLU A 197 -0.45 19.82 6.42
CA GLU A 197 0.46 20.20 5.33
C GLU A 197 1.11 18.99 4.61
N HIS A 198 1.01 17.78 5.18
CA HIS A 198 1.72 16.59 4.72
C HIS A 198 0.79 15.44 4.35
N GLN A 199 -0.32 15.72 3.65
CA GLN A 199 -1.29 14.72 3.24
C GLN A 199 -0.74 13.67 2.26
N MET A 200 0.25 14.03 1.47
CA MET A 200 0.97 13.09 0.61
C MET A 200 2.43 13.50 0.48
N ILE A 201 3.33 12.55 0.70
CA ILE A 201 4.77 12.77 0.54
C ILE A 201 5.38 11.72 -0.38
N ARG A 202 6.49 12.12 -1.03
CA ARG A 202 7.39 11.23 -1.78
C ARG A 202 8.79 11.32 -1.17
N ILE A 203 9.41 10.16 -0.96
CA ILE A 203 10.78 10.03 -0.46
C ILE A 203 11.59 9.31 -1.54
N GLY A 204 12.67 9.95 -2.00
CA GLY A 204 13.44 9.43 -3.13
C GLY A 204 12.61 9.32 -4.42
N ARG A 205 12.72 8.20 -5.14
CA ARG A 205 12.12 8.02 -6.47
C ARG A 205 10.82 7.21 -6.48
N ASN A 206 10.66 6.27 -5.56
CA ASN A 206 9.64 5.23 -5.60
C ASN A 206 9.01 4.90 -4.24
N VAL A 207 9.20 5.76 -3.23
CA VAL A 207 8.53 5.64 -1.94
C VAL A 207 7.51 6.76 -1.82
N PHE A 208 6.24 6.40 -1.72
CA PHE A 208 5.10 7.30 -1.60
C PHE A 208 4.30 6.99 -0.35
N SER A 209 3.57 7.96 0.13
CA SER A 209 2.64 7.72 1.22
C SER A 209 1.57 8.79 1.32
N THR A 210 0.42 8.41 1.87
CA THR A 210 -0.72 9.30 2.10
C THR A 210 -1.15 9.26 3.56
N GLN A 211 -1.43 10.41 4.15
CA GLN A 211 -2.07 10.51 5.45
C GLN A 211 -3.55 10.13 5.34
N PHE A 212 -4.18 10.44 4.21
CA PHE A 212 -5.54 10.01 3.89
C PHE A 212 -5.57 8.53 3.46
N HIS A 213 -6.77 7.96 3.46
CA HIS A 213 -7.06 6.56 3.20
C HIS A 213 -7.63 6.34 1.79
N PRO A 214 -6.81 5.87 0.83
CA PRO A 214 -7.29 5.48 -0.50
C PRO A 214 -8.13 4.20 -0.48
N GLU A 215 -7.98 3.35 0.55
CA GLU A 215 -8.65 2.07 0.68
C GLU A 215 -10.08 2.16 1.25
N PHE A 216 -10.44 3.26 1.91
CA PHE A 216 -11.74 3.36 2.56
C PHE A 216 -12.83 3.89 1.63
N GLY A 217 -13.91 3.10 1.51
CA GLY A 217 -15.14 3.55 0.89
C GLY A 217 -16.01 4.42 1.83
N PRO A 218 -17.02 5.10 1.28
CA PRO A 218 -17.91 5.96 2.07
C PRO A 218 -18.66 5.20 3.16
N ASP A 219 -18.99 3.92 2.94
CA ASP A 219 -19.75 3.13 3.92
C ASP A 219 -18.92 2.78 5.14
N PHE A 220 -17.61 2.50 4.96
CA PHE A 220 -16.67 2.34 6.07
C PHE A 220 -16.60 3.61 6.91
N ILE A 221 -16.47 4.79 6.29
CA ILE A 221 -16.37 6.06 6.99
C ILE A 221 -17.68 6.39 7.75
N ARG A 222 -18.86 6.12 7.16
CA ARG A 222 -20.15 6.30 7.86
C ARG A 222 -20.23 5.39 9.08
N ALA A 223 -19.95 4.11 8.94
CA ALA A 223 -19.95 3.17 10.06
C ALA A 223 -18.93 3.56 11.15
N HIS A 224 -17.76 4.05 10.74
CA HIS A 224 -16.76 4.55 11.67
C HIS A 224 -17.24 5.79 12.43
N LEU A 225 -17.85 6.77 11.75
CA LEU A 225 -18.43 7.97 12.39
C LEU A 225 -19.58 7.59 13.33
N GLU A 226 -20.42 6.64 12.98
CA GLU A 226 -21.49 6.13 13.85
C GLU A 226 -20.88 5.48 15.10
N ARG A 227 -19.88 4.64 14.94
CA ARG A 227 -19.20 3.90 16.01
C ARG A 227 -18.49 4.83 17.01
N TYR A 228 -17.77 5.83 16.52
CA TYR A 228 -16.90 6.69 17.31
C TYR A 228 -17.40 8.15 17.46
N GLY A 229 -18.58 8.46 16.97
CA GLY A 229 -19.11 9.82 16.92
C GLY A 229 -19.19 10.49 18.29
N ARG A 230 -19.49 9.75 19.37
CA ARG A 230 -19.48 10.31 20.74
C ARG A 230 -18.09 10.82 21.14
N ARG A 231 -17.03 10.08 20.79
CA ARG A 231 -15.64 10.49 21.03
C ARG A 231 -15.31 11.75 20.24
N TYR A 232 -15.70 11.81 18.96
CA TYR A 232 -15.43 12.95 18.11
C TYR A 232 -16.20 14.20 18.53
N ALA A 233 -17.44 14.05 18.98
CA ALA A 233 -18.21 15.14 19.57
C ALA A 233 -17.57 15.70 20.86
N ALA A 234 -16.97 14.83 21.68
CA ALA A 234 -16.20 15.25 22.86
C ALA A 234 -14.90 15.99 22.50
N GLU A 235 -14.36 15.78 21.30
CA GLU A 235 -13.24 16.53 20.72
C GLU A 235 -13.73 17.81 19.97
N ASN A 236 -15.01 18.20 20.11
CA ASN A 236 -15.68 19.34 19.47
C ASN A 236 -15.78 19.24 17.93
N LEU A 237 -15.78 18.04 17.35
CA LEU A 237 -16.03 17.85 15.93
C LEU A 237 -17.54 17.85 15.63
N ASP A 238 -17.95 18.49 14.52
CA ASP A 238 -19.34 18.45 14.02
C ASP A 238 -19.64 17.10 13.35
N VAL A 239 -19.94 16.09 14.15
CA VAL A 239 -20.22 14.73 13.66
C VAL A 239 -21.39 14.66 12.69
N PRO A 240 -22.52 15.37 12.89
CA PRO A 240 -23.60 15.44 11.92
C PRO A 240 -23.15 16.00 10.56
N GLY A 241 -22.41 17.10 10.56
CA GLY A 241 -21.85 17.70 9.35
C GLY A 241 -20.86 16.79 8.63
N LEU A 242 -19.94 16.15 9.40
CA LEU A 242 -19.01 15.15 8.86
C LEU A 242 -19.76 13.99 8.20
N SER A 243 -20.77 13.43 8.85
CA SER A 243 -21.56 12.31 8.30
C SER A 243 -22.32 12.71 7.03
N ALA A 244 -22.91 13.90 6.99
CA ALA A 244 -23.60 14.42 5.82
C ALA A 244 -22.66 14.66 4.61
N ASN A 245 -21.38 14.95 4.87
CA ASN A 245 -20.36 15.21 3.85
C ASN A 245 -19.69 13.93 3.29
N VAL A 246 -19.92 12.76 3.88
CA VAL A 246 -19.28 11.51 3.42
C VAL A 246 -19.74 11.15 2.01
N ARG A 247 -18.78 11.05 1.10
CA ARG A 247 -19.01 10.73 -0.31
C ARG A 247 -17.88 9.85 -0.89
N ALA A 248 -18.08 9.33 -2.10
CA ALA A 248 -17.06 8.58 -2.82
C ALA A 248 -15.85 9.46 -3.17
N THR A 249 -14.66 8.85 -3.15
CA THR A 249 -13.37 9.51 -3.39
C THR A 249 -12.58 8.80 -4.50
N PRO A 250 -13.09 8.76 -5.75
CA PRO A 250 -12.57 7.89 -6.81
C PRO A 250 -11.13 8.20 -7.21
N VAL A 251 -10.71 9.47 -7.08
CA VAL A 251 -9.32 9.85 -7.37
C VAL A 251 -8.38 9.23 -6.34
N ALA A 252 -8.66 9.42 -5.06
CA ALA A 252 -7.86 8.82 -3.98
C ALA A 252 -7.86 7.28 -4.07
N ALA A 253 -9.03 6.66 -4.28
CA ALA A 253 -9.18 5.20 -4.37
C ALA A 253 -8.35 4.55 -5.51
N GLY A 254 -8.01 5.31 -6.55
CA GLY A 254 -7.18 4.82 -7.67
C GLY A 254 -5.67 4.81 -7.38
N LEU A 255 -5.19 5.46 -6.32
CA LEU A 255 -3.76 5.72 -6.13
C LEU A 255 -2.93 4.46 -5.87
N LEU A 256 -3.41 3.50 -5.07
CA LEU A 256 -2.66 2.27 -4.78
C LEU A 256 -2.45 1.41 -6.03
N ARG A 257 -3.50 1.24 -6.83
CA ARG A 257 -3.39 0.51 -8.10
C ARG A 257 -2.43 1.21 -9.05
N ARG A 258 -2.59 2.51 -9.23
CA ARG A 258 -1.73 3.33 -10.09
C ARG A 258 -0.27 3.29 -9.64
N PHE A 259 0.00 3.30 -8.33
CA PHE A 259 1.35 3.14 -7.80
C PHE A 259 1.97 1.81 -8.25
N LEU A 260 1.25 0.70 -8.09
CA LEU A 260 1.77 -0.62 -8.50
C LEU A 260 1.98 -0.70 -10.03
N GLU A 261 1.06 -0.17 -10.83
CA GLU A 261 1.19 -0.13 -12.29
C GLU A 261 2.40 0.69 -12.74
N THR A 262 2.74 1.77 -12.00
CA THR A 262 3.82 2.68 -12.36
C THR A 262 5.19 2.22 -11.88
N TYR A 263 5.28 1.73 -10.64
CA TYR A 263 6.56 1.48 -9.97
C TYR A 263 6.87 0.00 -9.70
N ALA A 264 5.89 -0.87 -9.82
CA ALA A 264 6.02 -2.30 -9.60
C ALA A 264 5.11 -3.10 -10.55
N PRO A 265 5.21 -2.90 -11.88
CA PRO A 265 4.38 -3.63 -12.82
C PRO A 265 4.58 -5.13 -12.62
N GLY A 266 3.46 -5.88 -12.68
CA GLY A 266 3.50 -7.33 -12.75
C GLY A 266 4.12 -7.76 -14.08
N ALA A 267 4.85 -8.87 -14.09
CA ALA A 267 5.41 -9.45 -15.32
C ALA A 267 4.30 -10.01 -16.22
#